data_d5b74a6187aa5bb45079688818d1de7f
#
_entry.id   d5b74a6187aa5bb45079688818d1de7f
#
_cell.length_a   1.000
_cell.length_b   1.000
_cell.length_c   1.000
_cell.angle_alpha   90.00
_cell.angle_beta   90.00
_cell.angle_gamma   90.00
#
_symmetry.space_group_name_H-M   'P 1'
#
loop_
_entity.id
_entity.type
_entity.pdbx_description
1 polymer ?
#
loop_
_entity_poly.entity_id
_entity_poly.type
_entity_poly.pdbx_seq_one_letter_code
_entity_poly.pdbx_strand_id
1 'polypeptide(L)'
;MFCFCRGSKLKLNIIMKYSFLLKTALLICFLTFTSGCKDDPKRHLELGEWYAQKGLVDDAILEFKEVTRLYPTSGKNLNREEFRSLSRAHYNLSLMYIKKGWWDYALKEAETCFQLQPTKEHFDLLDLIKKRSELDNSES
;
A
#
# COMPACT_ATOMS: atom_id res chain seq x y z
N MET A 1 51.89 -45.14 31.99
CA MET A 1 50.56 -44.72 32.50
C MET A 1 50.58 -43.19 32.59
N PHE A 2 49.88 -42.50 31.85
CA PHE A 2 49.65 -41.05 31.70
C PHE A 2 49.76 -40.61 30.25
N CYS A 3 48.62 -40.39 29.62
CA CYS A 3 48.36 -39.29 28.70
C CYS A 3 47.03 -39.50 27.93
N PHE A 4 45.95 -39.21 28.56
CA PHE A 4 44.65 -39.13 27.77
C PHE A 4 43.70 -38.13 28.40
N CYS A 5 44.00 -36.83 28.31
CA CYS A 5 43.05 -35.80 28.75
C CYS A 5 43.27 -34.42 28.11
N ARG A 6 43.93 -34.32 26.97
CA ARG A 6 44.15 -33.00 26.33
C ARG A 6 43.29 -32.74 25.08
N GLY A 7 42.60 -33.77 24.55
CA GLY A 7 41.84 -33.67 23.33
C GLY A 7 40.39 -33.18 23.48
N SER A 8 39.76 -33.33 24.64
CA SER A 8 38.36 -33.04 24.86
C SER A 8 38.04 -31.53 25.00
N LYS A 9 38.96 -30.78 25.67
CA LYS A 9 38.76 -29.32 25.86
C LYS A 9 38.93 -28.51 24.58
N LEU A 10 39.80 -28.98 23.67
CA LEU A 10 40.01 -28.29 22.39
C LEU A 10 38.79 -28.44 21.47
N LYS A 11 38.16 -29.62 21.39
CA LYS A 11 36.96 -29.88 20.63
C LYS A 11 35.76 -29.10 21.17
N LEU A 12 35.60 -28.97 22.47
CA LEU A 12 34.52 -28.25 23.11
C LEU A 12 34.60 -26.74 22.82
N ASN A 13 35.81 -26.17 22.85
CA ASN A 13 36.03 -24.75 22.53
C ASN A 13 35.76 -24.42 21.05
N ILE A 14 36.08 -25.35 20.17
CA ILE A 14 35.80 -25.19 18.73
C ILE A 14 34.29 -25.21 18.48
N ILE A 15 33.57 -26.15 19.07
CA ILE A 15 32.09 -26.27 18.93
C ILE A 15 31.38 -25.02 19.50
N MET A 16 31.81 -24.49 20.64
CA MET A 16 31.26 -23.25 21.21
C MET A 16 31.51 -22.04 20.32
N LYS A 17 32.68 -21.90 19.70
CA LYS A 17 32.99 -20.81 18.77
C LYS A 17 32.10 -20.87 17.51
N TYR A 18 31.89 -22.05 16.92
CA TYR A 18 31.01 -22.20 15.76
C TYR A 18 29.53 -21.96 16.11
N SER A 19 29.09 -22.39 17.29
CA SER A 19 27.73 -22.11 17.77
C SER A 19 27.49 -20.61 17.97
N PHE A 20 28.50 -19.88 18.48
CA PHE A 20 28.41 -18.44 18.65
C PHE A 20 28.41 -17.70 17.30
N LEU A 21 29.27 -18.07 16.36
CA LEU A 21 29.35 -17.54 15.03
C LEU A 21 28.03 -17.80 14.22
N LEU A 22 27.47 -18.99 14.39
CA LEU A 22 26.19 -19.32 13.75
C LEU A 22 25.02 -18.47 14.29
N LYS A 23 24.97 -18.24 15.60
CA LYS A 23 23.96 -17.38 16.25
C LYS A 23 24.10 -15.91 15.84
N THR A 24 25.36 -15.42 15.76
CA THR A 24 25.60 -14.04 15.29
C THR A 24 25.28 -13.87 13.81
N ALA A 25 25.58 -14.84 12.97
CA ALA A 25 25.22 -14.83 11.55
C ALA A 25 23.69 -14.85 11.35
N LEU A 26 22.97 -15.66 12.13
CA LEU A 26 21.50 -15.70 12.14
C LEU A 26 20.90 -14.37 12.61
N LEU A 27 21.47 -13.75 13.63
CA LEU A 27 21.03 -12.44 14.13
C LEU A 27 21.24 -11.34 13.10
N ILE A 28 22.38 -11.32 12.42
CA ILE A 28 22.69 -10.37 11.35
C ILE A 28 21.74 -10.58 10.16
N CYS A 29 21.48 -11.82 9.79
CA CYS A 29 20.52 -12.13 8.72
C CYS A 29 19.11 -11.66 9.08
N PHE A 30 18.68 -11.81 10.33
CA PHE A 30 17.38 -11.33 10.81
C PHE A 30 17.28 -9.80 10.80
N LEU A 31 18.36 -9.08 11.15
CA LEU A 31 18.41 -7.62 11.13
C LEU A 31 18.39 -7.03 9.72
N THR A 32 18.92 -7.75 8.72
CA THR A 32 18.87 -7.29 7.32
C THR A 32 17.48 -7.45 6.69
N PHE A 33 16.64 -8.36 7.18
CA PHE A 33 15.26 -8.52 6.71
C PHE A 33 14.29 -7.44 7.21
N THR A 34 14.67 -6.64 8.21
CA THR A 34 13.83 -5.54 8.74
C THR A 34 14.03 -4.23 8.00
N SER A 35 14.78 -4.19 6.91
CA SER A 35 14.82 -3.03 6.01
C SER A 35 13.46 -2.91 5.35
N GLY A 36 12.52 -2.27 6.05
CA GLY A 36 11.16 -2.02 5.58
C GLY A 36 11.21 -1.38 4.19
N CYS A 37 10.50 -1.98 3.24
CA CYS A 37 10.24 -1.34 1.97
C CYS A 37 9.69 0.05 2.27
N LYS A 38 10.36 1.11 1.83
CA LYS A 38 9.82 2.46 1.90
C LYS A 38 8.53 2.44 1.08
N ASP A 39 7.41 2.67 1.74
CA ASP A 39 6.11 2.72 1.08
C ASP A 39 6.14 3.80 0.00
N ASP A 40 6.03 3.38 -1.26
CA ASP A 40 6.06 4.27 -2.42
C ASP A 40 4.63 4.42 -2.97
N PRO A 41 4.02 5.61 -2.88
CA PRO A 41 2.67 5.85 -3.37
C PRO A 41 2.50 5.49 -4.85
N LYS A 42 3.53 5.68 -5.67
CA LYS A 42 3.49 5.35 -7.09
C LYS A 42 3.34 3.85 -7.32
N ARG A 43 4.08 3.05 -6.56
CA ARG A 43 3.96 1.58 -6.63
C ARG A 43 2.56 1.10 -6.24
N HIS A 44 1.97 1.68 -5.19
CA HIS A 44 0.60 1.38 -4.78
C HIS A 44 -0.41 1.78 -5.86
N LEU A 45 -0.22 2.92 -6.51
CA LEU A 45 -1.07 3.34 -7.61
C LEU A 45 -1.04 2.34 -8.78
N GLU A 46 0.16 1.95 -9.23
CA GLU A 46 0.36 0.99 -10.32
C GLU A 46 -0.24 -0.39 -9.97
N LEU A 47 -0.04 -0.85 -8.73
CA LEU A 47 -0.57 -2.12 -8.25
C LEU A 47 -2.10 -2.10 -8.16
N GLY A 48 -2.67 -1.01 -7.65
CA GLY A 48 -4.12 -0.82 -7.61
C GLY A 48 -4.75 -0.83 -9.00
N GLU A 49 -4.12 -0.21 -9.99
CA GLU A 49 -4.57 -0.25 -11.38
C GLU A 49 -4.48 -1.65 -11.98
N TRP A 50 -3.43 -2.39 -11.67
CA TRP A 50 -3.30 -3.78 -12.10
C TRP A 50 -4.41 -4.66 -11.48
N TYR A 51 -4.72 -4.52 -10.19
CA TYR A 51 -5.83 -5.23 -9.56
C TYR A 51 -7.19 -4.83 -10.16
N ALA A 52 -7.40 -3.54 -10.42
CA ALA A 52 -8.63 -3.05 -11.06
C ALA A 52 -8.84 -3.65 -12.45
N GLN A 53 -7.78 -3.79 -13.27
CA GLN A 53 -7.81 -4.44 -14.57
C GLN A 53 -8.11 -5.94 -14.48
N LYS A 54 -7.68 -6.60 -13.40
CA LYS A 54 -7.97 -8.02 -13.13
C LYS A 54 -9.37 -8.25 -12.53
N GLY A 55 -10.10 -7.18 -12.22
CA GLY A 55 -11.41 -7.27 -11.57
C GLY A 55 -11.33 -7.56 -10.07
N LEU A 56 -10.14 -7.50 -9.46
CA LEU A 56 -9.90 -7.68 -8.04
C LEU A 56 -10.20 -6.37 -7.31
N VAL A 57 -11.49 -6.06 -7.16
CA VAL A 57 -11.98 -4.74 -6.73
C VAL A 57 -11.54 -4.42 -5.30
N ASP A 58 -11.60 -5.39 -4.39
CA ASP A 58 -11.26 -5.17 -2.98
C ASP A 58 -9.75 -4.91 -2.80
N ASP A 59 -8.91 -5.65 -3.52
CA ASP A 59 -7.45 -5.44 -3.51
C ASP A 59 -7.09 -4.08 -4.12
N ALA A 60 -7.75 -3.69 -5.22
CA ALA A 60 -7.57 -2.38 -5.83
C ALA A 60 -7.94 -1.23 -4.86
N ILE A 61 -9.04 -1.36 -4.12
CA ILE A 61 -9.45 -0.38 -3.09
C ILE A 61 -8.37 -0.25 -2.02
N LEU A 62 -7.79 -1.35 -1.54
CA LEU A 62 -6.74 -1.32 -0.52
C LEU A 62 -5.53 -0.54 -1.01
N GLU A 63 -5.06 -0.82 -2.21
CA GLU A 63 -3.89 -0.17 -2.80
C GLU A 63 -4.13 1.33 -3.05
N PHE A 64 -5.26 1.71 -3.63
CA PHE A 64 -5.58 3.12 -3.84
C PHE A 64 -5.78 3.90 -2.52
N LYS A 65 -6.33 3.28 -1.48
CA LYS A 65 -6.40 3.87 -0.13
C LYS A 65 -5.02 4.11 0.45
N GLU A 66 -4.08 3.21 0.19
CA GLU A 66 -2.70 3.39 0.62
C GLU A 66 -2.04 4.59 -0.06
N VAL A 67 -2.30 4.81 -1.35
CA VAL A 67 -1.87 6.04 -2.03
C VAL A 67 -2.39 7.29 -1.32
N THR A 68 -3.70 7.32 -1.01
CA THR A 68 -4.32 8.48 -0.36
C THR A 68 -3.84 8.68 1.08
N ARG A 69 -3.44 7.62 1.77
CA ARG A 69 -2.85 7.67 3.11
C ARG A 69 -1.42 8.22 3.12
N LEU A 70 -0.63 7.86 2.11
CA LEU A 70 0.78 8.25 2.01
C LEU A 70 0.97 9.70 1.57
N TYR A 71 0.01 10.26 0.81
CA TYR A 71 0.04 11.66 0.45
C TYR A 71 -0.68 12.54 1.48
N PRO A 72 -0.16 13.74 1.80
CA PRO A 72 -0.85 14.67 2.70
C PRO A 72 -2.19 15.12 2.09
N THR A 73 -3.24 14.98 2.86
CA THR A 73 -4.65 15.27 2.45
C THR A 73 -4.86 16.71 1.97
N SER A 74 -4.01 17.64 2.39
CA SER A 74 -4.11 19.05 2.01
C SER A 74 -3.51 19.38 0.63
N GLY A 75 -2.77 18.47 0.02
CA GLY A 75 -2.08 18.69 -1.25
C GLY A 75 -1.02 19.81 -1.26
N LYS A 76 -0.86 20.54 -0.15
CA LYS A 76 -0.11 21.80 -0.09
C LYS A 76 1.39 21.71 -0.37
N ASN A 77 1.98 20.53 -0.26
CA ASN A 77 3.42 20.33 -0.46
C ASN A 77 3.74 19.26 -1.50
N LEU A 78 2.75 18.89 -2.31
CA LEU A 78 2.92 17.90 -3.37
C LEU A 78 3.49 18.58 -4.62
N ASN A 79 4.47 17.92 -5.25
CA ASN A 79 4.87 18.30 -6.58
C ASN A 79 3.77 17.94 -7.62
N ARG A 80 3.93 18.40 -8.85
CA ARG A 80 2.91 18.22 -9.90
C ARG A 80 2.59 16.74 -10.19
N GLU A 81 3.59 15.87 -10.12
CA GLU A 81 3.41 14.43 -10.38
C GLU A 81 2.69 13.75 -9.21
N GLU A 82 3.08 14.04 -7.99
CA GLU A 82 2.44 13.54 -6.77
C GLU A 82 0.98 13.97 -6.69
N PHE A 83 0.71 15.24 -6.99
CA PHE A 83 -0.64 15.77 -7.04
C PHE A 83 -1.52 15.05 -8.07
N ARG A 84 -0.98 14.78 -9.26
CA ARG A 84 -1.66 14.00 -10.29
C ARG A 84 -1.91 12.56 -9.84
N SER A 85 -0.95 11.94 -9.18
CA SER A 85 -1.05 10.58 -8.65
C SER A 85 -2.13 10.48 -7.57
N LEU A 86 -2.21 11.48 -6.69
CA LEU A 86 -3.26 11.56 -5.66
C LEU A 86 -4.65 11.72 -6.30
N SER A 87 -4.80 12.65 -7.24
CA SER A 87 -6.07 12.85 -7.96
C SER A 87 -6.52 11.56 -8.67
N ARG A 88 -5.58 10.87 -9.32
CA ARG A 88 -5.84 9.60 -10.02
C ARG A 88 -6.23 8.48 -9.04
N ALA A 89 -5.66 8.44 -7.84
CA ALA A 89 -6.04 7.48 -6.82
C ALA A 89 -7.49 7.70 -6.35
N HIS A 90 -7.91 8.95 -6.09
CA HIS A 90 -9.29 9.28 -5.74
C HIS A 90 -10.27 8.96 -6.89
N TYR A 91 -9.90 9.25 -8.13
CA TYR A 91 -10.68 8.88 -9.31
C TYR A 91 -10.91 7.38 -9.38
N ASN A 92 -9.85 6.58 -9.26
CA ASN A 92 -9.92 5.13 -9.30
C ASN A 92 -10.69 4.54 -8.11
N LEU A 93 -10.54 5.11 -6.91
CA LEU A 93 -11.34 4.72 -5.74
C LEU A 93 -12.83 4.91 -6.00
N SER A 94 -13.23 6.05 -6.56
CA SER A 94 -14.64 6.30 -6.89
C SER A 94 -15.18 5.25 -7.87
N LEU A 95 -14.41 4.88 -8.90
CA LEU A 95 -14.78 3.81 -9.84
C LEU A 95 -14.91 2.44 -9.16
N MET A 96 -14.00 2.12 -8.22
CA MET A 96 -14.07 0.84 -7.49
C MET A 96 -15.30 0.81 -6.57
N TYR A 97 -15.62 1.91 -5.89
CA TYR A 97 -16.82 2.00 -5.06
C TYR A 97 -18.11 1.94 -5.88
N ILE A 98 -18.15 2.51 -7.08
CA ILE A 98 -19.28 2.32 -8.04
C ILE A 98 -19.47 0.84 -8.34
N LYS A 99 -18.39 0.10 -8.64
CA LYS A 99 -18.45 -1.36 -8.89
C LYS A 99 -19.00 -2.17 -7.71
N LYS A 100 -18.81 -1.66 -6.48
CA LYS A 100 -19.35 -2.26 -5.24
C LYS A 100 -20.78 -1.81 -4.94
N GLY A 101 -21.33 -0.82 -5.66
CA GLY A 101 -22.61 -0.18 -5.33
C GLY A 101 -22.55 0.73 -4.10
N TRP A 102 -21.36 1.14 -3.68
CA TRP A 102 -21.15 1.99 -2.50
C TRP A 102 -21.15 3.47 -2.91
N TRP A 103 -22.34 3.98 -3.22
CA TRP A 103 -22.54 5.29 -3.85
C TRP A 103 -22.05 6.46 -3.01
N ASP A 104 -22.24 6.43 -1.69
CA ASP A 104 -21.80 7.51 -0.79
C ASP A 104 -20.27 7.62 -0.74
N TYR A 105 -19.59 6.47 -0.70
CA TYR A 105 -18.13 6.43 -0.76
C TYR A 105 -17.63 6.89 -2.14
N ALA A 106 -18.27 6.45 -3.21
CA ALA A 106 -17.92 6.85 -4.55
C ALA A 106 -18.08 8.37 -4.74
N LEU A 107 -19.17 8.96 -4.22
CA LEU A 107 -19.43 10.39 -4.27
C LEU A 107 -18.33 11.19 -3.57
N LYS A 108 -17.99 10.80 -2.36
CA LYS A 108 -16.94 11.47 -1.57
C LYS A 108 -15.59 11.48 -2.30
N GLU A 109 -15.20 10.36 -2.88
CA GLU A 109 -13.92 10.25 -3.60
C GLU A 109 -13.95 11.06 -4.91
N ALA A 110 -15.07 11.05 -5.63
CA ALA A 110 -15.25 11.85 -6.85
C ALA A 110 -15.23 13.36 -6.57
N GLU A 111 -15.84 13.80 -5.46
CA GLU A 111 -15.77 15.20 -5.01
C GLU A 111 -14.33 15.62 -4.70
N THR A 112 -13.61 14.78 -3.96
CA THR A 112 -12.20 15.04 -3.65
C THR A 112 -11.35 15.09 -4.91
N CYS A 113 -11.56 14.18 -5.84
CA CYS A 113 -10.88 14.15 -7.13
C CYS A 113 -11.14 15.44 -7.94
N PHE A 114 -12.38 15.89 -8.00
CA PHE A 114 -12.74 17.12 -8.70
C PHE A 114 -12.17 18.37 -8.02
N GLN A 115 -12.14 18.42 -6.69
CA GLN A 115 -11.52 19.52 -5.94
C GLN A 115 -10.00 19.61 -6.17
N LEU A 116 -9.33 18.46 -6.24
CA LEU A 116 -7.91 18.39 -6.53
C LEU A 116 -7.63 18.82 -7.98
N GLN A 117 -8.39 18.33 -8.93
CA GLN A 117 -8.16 18.57 -10.34
C GLN A 117 -9.49 18.74 -11.09
N PRO A 118 -10.00 19.98 -11.25
CA PRO A 118 -11.29 20.25 -11.90
C PRO A 118 -11.18 20.09 -13.43
N THR A 119 -11.28 18.84 -13.89
CA THR A 119 -11.36 18.49 -15.31
C THR A 119 -12.79 18.16 -15.69
N LYS A 120 -13.09 18.21 -17.00
CA LYS A 120 -14.39 17.77 -17.51
C LYS A 120 -14.69 16.32 -17.16
N GLU A 121 -13.71 15.45 -17.28
CA GLU A 121 -13.83 14.01 -16.96
C GLU A 121 -14.25 13.79 -15.49
N HIS A 122 -13.59 14.51 -14.55
CA HIS A 122 -13.93 14.42 -13.14
C HIS A 122 -15.28 15.01 -12.80
N PHE A 123 -15.69 16.07 -13.52
CA PHE A 123 -17.03 16.65 -13.40
C PHE A 123 -18.10 15.68 -13.90
N ASP A 124 -17.92 15.10 -15.06
CA ASP A 124 -18.86 14.14 -15.66
C ASP A 124 -19.05 12.91 -14.76
N LEU A 125 -17.95 12.40 -14.17
CA LEU A 125 -18.00 11.31 -13.18
C LEU A 125 -18.80 11.71 -11.94
N LEU A 126 -18.51 12.88 -11.38
CA LEU A 126 -19.20 13.39 -10.19
C LEU A 126 -20.70 13.56 -10.43
N ASP A 127 -21.08 14.15 -11.55
CA ASP A 127 -22.50 14.36 -11.94
C ASP A 127 -23.23 13.03 -12.10
N LEU A 128 -22.58 12.05 -12.74
CA LEU A 128 -23.14 10.70 -12.90
C LEU A 128 -23.40 10.03 -11.55
N ILE A 129 -22.43 10.11 -10.62
CA ILE A 129 -22.57 9.49 -9.30
C ILE A 129 -23.68 10.18 -8.50
N LYS A 130 -23.77 11.52 -8.52
CA LYS A 130 -24.83 12.27 -7.84
C LYS A 130 -26.21 11.83 -8.30
N LYS A 131 -26.43 11.82 -9.60
CA LYS A 131 -27.71 11.36 -10.18
C LYS A 131 -28.05 9.93 -9.76
N ARG A 132 -27.08 9.04 -9.70
CA ARG A 132 -27.31 7.64 -9.32
C ARG A 132 -27.58 7.49 -7.83
N SER A 133 -26.84 8.19 -6.97
CA SER A 133 -27.07 8.13 -5.52
C SER A 133 -28.44 8.68 -5.12
N GLU A 134 -28.93 9.72 -5.81
CA GLU A 134 -30.28 10.26 -5.61
C GLU A 134 -31.37 9.24 -5.94
N LEU A 135 -31.18 8.46 -7.02
CA LEU A 135 -32.12 7.39 -7.40
C LEU A 135 -32.15 6.26 -6.37
N ASP A 136 -30.99 5.84 -5.90
CA ASP A 136 -30.85 4.76 -4.91
C ASP A 136 -31.52 5.12 -3.58
N ASN A 137 -31.38 6.38 -3.15
CA ASN A 137 -32.03 6.91 -1.94
C ASN A 137 -33.55 7.09 -2.09
N SER A 138 -34.07 7.17 -3.31
CA SER A 138 -35.51 7.29 -3.56
C SER A 138 -36.24 5.94 -3.61
N GLU A 139 -35.50 4.84 -3.76
CA GLU A 139 -36.03 3.46 -3.84
C GLU A 139 -35.96 2.73 -2.49
N SER A 140 -35.29 3.28 -1.46
CA SER A 140 -35.11 2.72 -0.11
C SER A 140 -36.09 3.35 0.88
#